data_e98e9f88b95ed2c2b88f99d9cdf0ee71
#
_entry.id   e98e9f88b95ed2c2b88f99d9cdf0ee71
#
_cell.length_a   1.000
_cell.length_b   1.000
_cell.length_c   1.000
_cell.angle_alpha   90.00
_cell.angle_beta   90.00
_cell.angle_gamma   90.00
#
_symmetry.space_group_name_H-M   'P 1'
#
loop_
_entity.id
_entity.type
_entity.pdbx_description
1 polymer ?
#
loop_
_entity_poly.entity_id
_entity_poly.type
_entity_poly.pdbx_seq_one_letter_code
_entity_poly.pdbx_strand_id
1 'polypeptide(L)'
;LELWQKAVPALFGQPMETVVPTQKGDKRFKHDDWQDSALFSLIKQSYLLTAGAIQDAVANVEGYDDKTKRKLQFYTRQFVDALSPSNFALTNPEVVRVTIETGGENLINGLKNMLDDIERGKGKLNIRMTDLNAFELGKNVATTPGKVVFQTEMMQLLQYDPSTPEVFKKPLL
;
A
#
# COMPACT_ATOMS: atom_id res chain seq x y z
N LEU A 1 29.78 -2.19 0.59
CA LEU A 1 30.75 -2.95 -0.20
C LEU A 1 30.18 -4.28 -0.68
N GLU A 2 29.54 -5.06 0.21
CA GLU A 2 28.97 -6.39 -0.09
C GLU A 2 27.93 -6.35 -1.24
N LEU A 3 27.03 -5.36 -1.25
CA LEU A 3 26.05 -5.23 -2.32
C LEU A 3 26.70 -5.10 -3.70
N TRP A 4 27.75 -4.30 -3.83
CA TRP A 4 28.46 -4.12 -5.09
C TRP A 4 29.24 -5.38 -5.52
N GLN A 5 29.82 -6.11 -4.57
CA GLN A 5 30.50 -7.37 -4.85
C GLN A 5 29.55 -8.41 -5.46
N LYS A 6 28.27 -8.42 -5.04
CA LYS A 6 27.24 -9.32 -5.56
C LYS A 6 26.55 -8.78 -6.83
N ALA A 7 26.47 -7.46 -6.98
CA ALA A 7 25.84 -6.83 -8.14
C ALA A 7 26.71 -6.90 -9.40
N VAL A 8 28.02 -6.72 -9.27
CA VAL A 8 28.92 -6.70 -10.44
C VAL A 8 28.87 -8.02 -11.22
N PRO A 9 28.99 -9.22 -10.62
CA PRO A 9 28.85 -10.48 -11.36
C PRO A 9 27.48 -10.65 -11.99
N ALA A 10 26.41 -10.13 -11.36
CA ALA A 10 25.05 -10.21 -11.87
C ALA A 10 24.83 -9.38 -13.15
N LEU A 11 25.57 -8.28 -13.35
CA LEU A 11 25.57 -7.52 -14.61
C LEU A 11 26.18 -8.31 -15.79
N PHE A 12 26.96 -9.35 -15.48
CA PHE A 12 27.57 -10.27 -16.47
C PHE A 12 26.83 -11.61 -16.58
N GLY A 13 25.55 -11.66 -16.17
CA GLY A 13 24.67 -12.81 -16.36
C GLY A 13 24.71 -13.86 -15.24
N GLN A 14 25.38 -13.59 -14.13
CA GLN A 14 25.28 -14.46 -12.94
C GLN A 14 24.03 -14.08 -12.12
N PRO A 15 23.39 -15.05 -11.43
CA PRO A 15 22.27 -14.72 -10.54
C PRO A 15 22.74 -13.81 -9.40
N MET A 16 21.97 -12.75 -9.12
CA MET A 16 22.29 -11.86 -7.99
C MET A 16 21.96 -12.54 -6.67
N GLU A 17 22.94 -12.74 -5.84
CA GLU A 17 22.72 -13.26 -4.49
C GLU A 17 22.00 -12.23 -3.61
N THR A 18 21.07 -12.71 -2.78
CA THR A 18 20.35 -11.88 -1.82
C THR A 18 21.29 -11.39 -0.72
N VAL A 19 21.35 -10.08 -0.52
CA VAL A 19 22.09 -9.45 0.60
C VAL A 19 21.17 -9.27 1.80
N VAL A 20 19.95 -8.75 1.56
CA VAL A 20 18.93 -8.57 2.59
C VAL A 20 17.69 -9.36 2.19
N PRO A 21 17.22 -10.29 3.02
CA PRO A 21 16.00 -11.03 2.74
C PRO A 21 14.79 -10.10 2.86
N THR A 22 13.81 -10.28 1.97
CA THR A 22 12.51 -9.61 2.07
C THR A 22 11.79 -10.08 3.34
N GLN A 23 11.20 -9.16 4.10
CA GLN A 23 10.48 -9.50 5.33
C GLN A 23 9.29 -10.43 5.01
N LYS A 24 9.04 -11.39 5.90
CA LYS A 24 7.91 -12.32 5.76
C LYS A 24 6.59 -11.52 5.72
N GLY A 25 5.81 -11.72 4.65
CA GLY A 25 4.54 -11.02 4.43
C GLY A 25 4.64 -9.72 3.64
N ASP A 26 5.83 -9.25 3.28
CA ASP A 26 5.99 -8.12 2.36
C ASP A 26 5.60 -8.55 0.94
N LYS A 27 4.49 -7.98 0.46
CA LYS A 27 3.91 -8.31 -0.84
C LYS A 27 4.43 -7.44 -1.99
N ARG A 28 5.23 -6.41 -1.68
CA ARG A 28 5.71 -5.42 -2.67
C ARG A 28 6.65 -6.02 -3.71
N PHE A 29 7.38 -7.07 -3.33
CA PHE A 29 8.43 -7.69 -4.13
C PHE A 29 8.11 -9.15 -4.51
N LYS A 30 6.83 -9.43 -4.80
CA LYS A 30 6.36 -10.79 -5.14
C LYS A 30 6.66 -11.23 -6.56
N HIS A 31 6.72 -10.26 -7.50
CA HIS A 31 6.96 -10.56 -8.91
C HIS A 31 8.35 -11.16 -9.10
N ASP A 32 8.45 -12.19 -9.97
CA ASP A 32 9.69 -12.95 -10.17
C ASP A 32 10.83 -12.06 -10.68
N ASP A 33 10.53 -11.06 -11.52
CA ASP A 33 11.53 -10.11 -12.03
C ASP A 33 12.30 -9.34 -10.94
N TRP A 34 11.77 -9.25 -9.71
CA TRP A 34 12.53 -8.72 -8.58
C TRP A 34 13.71 -9.62 -8.15
N GLN A 35 13.76 -10.85 -8.65
CA GLN A 35 14.81 -11.83 -8.38
C GLN A 35 15.57 -12.16 -9.67
N ASP A 36 14.86 -12.37 -10.76
CA ASP A 36 15.42 -12.87 -12.02
C ASP A 36 16.17 -11.79 -12.81
N SER A 37 15.79 -10.51 -12.66
CA SER A 37 16.49 -9.40 -13.29
C SER A 37 17.55 -8.82 -12.36
N ALA A 38 18.81 -8.81 -12.79
CA ALA A 38 19.93 -8.22 -12.07
C ALA A 38 19.67 -6.76 -11.68
N LEU A 39 19.10 -5.97 -12.61
CA LEU A 39 18.77 -4.56 -12.38
C LEU A 39 17.73 -4.39 -11.28
N PHE A 40 16.59 -5.08 -11.40
CA PHE A 40 15.52 -4.93 -10.40
C PHE A 40 15.89 -5.56 -9.06
N SER A 41 16.68 -6.64 -9.06
CA SER A 41 17.25 -7.18 -7.83
C SER A 41 18.19 -6.18 -7.14
N LEU A 42 19.05 -5.50 -7.89
CA LEU A 42 19.92 -4.45 -7.34
C LEU A 42 19.11 -3.28 -6.76
N ILE A 43 18.09 -2.81 -7.47
CA ILE A 43 17.19 -1.75 -6.99
C ILE A 43 16.50 -2.17 -5.68
N LYS A 44 15.93 -3.38 -5.64
CA LYS A 44 15.31 -3.94 -4.43
C LYS A 44 16.29 -4.02 -3.26
N GLN A 45 17.47 -4.59 -3.48
CA GLN A 45 18.45 -4.78 -2.43
C GLN A 45 18.99 -3.45 -1.90
N SER A 46 19.23 -2.47 -2.78
CA SER A 46 19.62 -1.11 -2.40
C SER A 46 18.57 -0.44 -1.53
N TYR A 47 17.30 -0.57 -1.91
CA TYR A 47 16.18 -0.05 -1.13
C TYR A 47 16.10 -0.73 0.25
N LEU A 48 16.13 -2.06 0.32
CA LEU A 48 16.01 -2.80 1.58
C LEU A 48 17.14 -2.48 2.55
N LEU A 49 18.38 -2.35 2.06
CA LEU A 49 19.53 -1.94 2.87
C LEU A 49 19.35 -0.52 3.42
N THR A 50 18.98 0.43 2.55
CA THR A 50 18.81 1.83 2.96
C THR A 50 17.63 1.98 3.91
N ALA A 51 16.51 1.32 3.63
CA ALA A 51 15.33 1.30 4.47
C ALA A 51 15.63 0.75 5.87
N GLY A 52 16.33 -0.37 5.94
CA GLY A 52 16.78 -0.97 7.20
C GLY A 52 17.68 -0.02 7.98
N ALA A 53 18.71 0.55 7.34
CA ALA A 53 19.63 1.47 7.99
C ALA A 53 18.92 2.72 8.57
N ILE A 54 17.97 3.29 7.84
CA ILE A 54 17.17 4.44 8.32
C ILE A 54 16.31 4.03 9.52
N GLN A 55 15.62 2.89 9.43
CA GLN A 55 14.76 2.40 10.51
C GLN A 55 15.56 2.06 11.77
N ASP A 56 16.71 1.42 11.61
CA ASP A 56 17.63 1.09 12.72
C ASP A 56 18.18 2.37 13.37
N ALA A 57 18.59 3.35 12.58
CA ALA A 57 19.05 4.64 13.10
C ALA A 57 17.99 5.32 13.97
N VAL A 58 16.72 5.31 13.50
CA VAL A 58 15.60 5.91 14.23
C VAL A 58 15.22 5.08 15.46
N ALA A 59 15.30 3.75 15.39
CA ALA A 59 15.01 2.88 16.54
C ALA A 59 15.99 3.10 17.71
N ASN A 60 17.26 3.42 17.39
CA ASN A 60 18.34 3.61 18.34
C ASN A 60 18.55 5.09 18.76
N VAL A 61 17.69 6.00 18.33
CA VAL A 61 17.77 7.42 18.74
C VAL A 61 17.54 7.55 20.25
N GLU A 62 18.45 8.25 20.90
CA GLU A 62 18.39 8.55 22.34
C GLU A 62 17.85 9.97 22.61
N GLY A 63 17.48 10.27 23.85
CA GLY A 63 17.05 11.62 24.25
C GLY A 63 15.57 11.92 24.05
N TYR A 64 14.76 10.99 23.58
CA TYR A 64 13.31 11.15 23.41
C TYR A 64 12.52 10.20 24.33
N ASP A 65 11.32 10.66 24.75
CA ASP A 65 10.37 9.81 25.45
C ASP A 65 9.77 8.73 24.52
N ASP A 66 9.20 7.67 25.12
CA ASP A 66 8.66 6.53 24.37
C ASP A 66 7.54 6.90 23.39
N LYS A 67 6.75 7.92 23.70
CA LYS A 67 5.66 8.38 22.80
C LYS A 67 6.24 9.05 21.56
N THR A 68 7.26 9.88 21.73
CA THR A 68 7.96 10.53 20.63
C THR A 68 8.73 9.53 19.79
N LYS A 69 9.41 8.55 20.41
CA LYS A 69 10.08 7.45 19.68
C LYS A 69 9.09 6.67 18.81
N ARG A 70 7.93 6.27 19.34
CA ARG A 70 6.90 5.56 18.55
C ARG A 70 6.38 6.39 17.38
N LYS A 71 6.17 7.70 17.57
CA LYS A 71 5.76 8.60 16.49
C LYS A 71 6.83 8.69 15.40
N LEU A 72 8.08 8.87 15.82
CA LEU A 72 9.21 8.98 14.90
C LEU A 72 9.37 7.69 14.07
N GLN A 73 9.33 6.52 14.71
CA GLN A 73 9.37 5.22 14.04
C GLN A 73 8.20 5.04 13.07
N PHE A 74 6.99 5.43 13.47
CA PHE A 74 5.81 5.34 12.61
C PHE A 74 5.95 6.20 11.35
N TYR A 75 6.30 7.50 11.49
CA TYR A 75 6.43 8.39 10.34
C TYR A 75 7.62 8.02 9.46
N THR A 76 8.73 7.60 10.06
CA THR A 76 9.89 7.10 9.30
C THR A 76 9.52 5.89 8.47
N ARG A 77 8.78 4.94 9.04
CA ARG A 77 8.29 3.78 8.30
C ARG A 77 7.38 4.19 7.14
N GLN A 78 6.42 5.10 7.37
CA GLN A 78 5.55 5.60 6.30
C GLN A 78 6.35 6.28 5.18
N PHE A 79 7.33 7.09 5.54
CA PHE A 79 8.21 7.75 4.57
C PHE A 79 9.03 6.75 3.76
N VAL A 80 9.67 5.80 4.42
CA VAL A 80 10.45 4.74 3.77
C VAL A 80 9.56 3.90 2.86
N ASP A 81 8.39 3.49 3.31
CA ASP A 81 7.44 2.68 2.52
C ASP A 81 6.94 3.45 1.29
N ALA A 82 6.73 4.77 1.40
CA ALA A 82 6.36 5.62 0.27
C ALA A 82 7.46 5.69 -0.81
N LEU A 83 8.73 5.58 -0.42
CA LEU A 83 9.88 5.57 -1.33
C LEU A 83 10.20 4.18 -1.89
N SER A 84 9.37 3.16 -1.61
CA SER A 84 9.59 1.83 -2.18
C SER A 84 9.63 1.87 -3.71
N PRO A 85 10.61 1.21 -4.35
CA PRO A 85 10.71 1.18 -5.81
C PRO A 85 9.50 0.52 -6.48
N SER A 86 8.72 -0.27 -5.76
CA SER A 86 7.45 -0.82 -6.23
C SER A 86 6.37 0.23 -6.49
N ASN A 87 6.52 1.46 -5.96
CA ASN A 87 5.55 2.54 -6.11
C ASN A 87 5.77 3.40 -7.36
N PHE A 88 6.87 3.20 -8.08
CA PHE A 88 7.23 4.03 -9.23
C PHE A 88 7.25 3.22 -10.52
N ALA A 89 6.64 3.76 -11.57
CA ALA A 89 6.46 3.06 -12.84
C ALA A 89 7.78 2.57 -13.47
N LEU A 90 8.85 3.35 -13.37
CA LEU A 90 10.14 3.03 -13.98
C LEU A 90 10.98 2.02 -13.17
N THR A 91 10.70 1.86 -11.89
CA THR A 91 11.45 0.97 -11.01
C THR A 91 10.65 -0.27 -10.59
N ASN A 92 9.37 -0.34 -10.96
CA ASN A 92 8.54 -1.52 -10.73
C ASN A 92 8.58 -2.43 -11.97
N PRO A 93 9.19 -3.64 -11.90
CA PRO A 93 9.34 -4.53 -13.05
C PRO A 93 8.00 -4.96 -13.67
N GLU A 94 6.97 -5.16 -12.88
CA GLU A 94 5.63 -5.52 -13.35
C GLU A 94 5.04 -4.40 -14.22
N VAL A 95 5.16 -3.14 -13.75
CA VAL A 95 4.68 -1.97 -14.52
C VAL A 95 5.50 -1.79 -15.79
N VAL A 96 6.83 -1.93 -15.72
CA VAL A 96 7.71 -1.82 -16.90
C VAL A 96 7.34 -2.88 -17.93
N ARG A 97 7.14 -4.13 -17.52
CA ARG A 97 6.72 -5.22 -18.40
C ARG A 97 5.38 -4.91 -19.08
N VAL A 98 4.36 -4.56 -18.30
CA VAL A 98 3.03 -4.20 -18.85
C VAL A 98 3.12 -3.00 -19.78
N THR A 99 3.99 -2.02 -19.48
CA THR A 99 4.21 -0.86 -20.35
C THR A 99 4.78 -1.26 -21.71
N ILE A 100 5.71 -2.20 -21.74
CA ILE A 100 6.27 -2.73 -22.99
C ILE A 100 5.22 -3.53 -23.74
N GLU A 101 4.50 -4.43 -23.08
CA GLU A 101 3.47 -5.29 -23.68
C GLU A 101 2.30 -4.48 -24.27
N THR A 102 1.91 -3.37 -23.63
CA THR A 102 0.79 -2.51 -24.07
C THR A 102 1.22 -1.31 -24.92
N GLY A 103 2.52 -1.18 -25.23
CA GLY A 103 3.03 0.00 -25.93
C GLY A 103 2.81 1.31 -25.18
N GLY A 104 2.73 1.26 -23.84
CA GLY A 104 2.54 2.44 -22.96
C GLY A 104 1.08 2.78 -22.67
N GLU A 105 0.11 2.02 -23.16
CA GLU A 105 -1.32 2.30 -22.96
C GLU A 105 -1.71 2.31 -21.47
N ASN A 106 -1.12 1.44 -20.65
CA ASN A 106 -1.32 1.41 -19.22
C ASN A 106 -0.97 2.75 -18.53
N LEU A 107 0.10 3.43 -18.96
CA LEU A 107 0.51 4.72 -18.41
C LEU A 107 -0.46 5.84 -18.82
N ILE A 108 -0.94 5.82 -20.07
CA ILE A 108 -1.93 6.76 -20.58
C ILE A 108 -3.24 6.61 -19.80
N ASN A 109 -3.69 5.37 -19.58
CA ASN A 109 -4.91 5.09 -18.82
C ASN A 109 -4.74 5.49 -17.33
N GLY A 110 -3.58 5.26 -16.75
CA GLY A 110 -3.25 5.73 -15.40
C GLY A 110 -3.32 7.25 -15.27
N LEU A 111 -2.78 7.97 -16.26
CA LEU A 111 -2.85 9.45 -16.29
C LEU A 111 -4.30 9.94 -16.44
N LYS A 112 -5.10 9.33 -17.32
CA LYS A 112 -6.53 9.66 -17.46
C LYS A 112 -7.27 9.48 -16.13
N ASN A 113 -7.10 8.32 -15.47
CA ASN A 113 -7.71 8.06 -14.17
C ASN A 113 -7.31 9.11 -13.11
N MET A 114 -6.04 9.51 -13.09
CA MET A 114 -5.58 10.55 -12.18
C MET A 114 -6.22 11.92 -12.47
N LEU A 115 -6.35 12.29 -13.73
CA LEU A 115 -7.01 13.54 -14.13
C LEU A 115 -8.50 13.54 -13.75
N ASP A 116 -9.21 12.44 -13.99
CA ASP A 116 -10.60 12.25 -13.59
C ASP A 116 -10.76 12.38 -12.06
N ASP A 117 -9.84 11.81 -11.29
CA ASP A 117 -9.86 11.90 -9.83
C ASP A 117 -9.58 13.32 -9.32
N ILE A 118 -8.71 14.09 -10.00
CA ILE A 118 -8.43 15.50 -9.68
C ILE A 118 -9.66 16.39 -10.06
N GLU A 119 -10.24 16.16 -11.22
CA GLU A 119 -11.44 16.90 -11.66
C GLU A 119 -12.60 16.69 -10.67
N ARG A 120 -12.90 15.44 -10.33
CA ARG A 120 -13.90 15.08 -9.33
C ARG A 120 -13.59 15.67 -7.95
N GLY A 121 -12.30 15.69 -7.57
CA GLY A 121 -11.81 16.30 -6.33
C GLY A 121 -11.78 17.82 -6.33
N LYS A 122 -12.28 18.50 -7.40
CA LYS A 122 -12.25 19.97 -7.55
C LYS A 122 -10.83 20.54 -7.36
N GLY A 123 -9.87 19.94 -8.04
CA GLY A 123 -8.45 20.30 -7.96
C GLY A 123 -7.65 19.62 -6.83
N LYS A 124 -8.28 18.76 -6.03
CA LYS A 124 -7.62 17.90 -5.05
C LYS A 124 -7.64 16.46 -5.54
N LEU A 125 -6.55 15.73 -5.33
CA LEU A 125 -6.49 14.31 -5.65
C LEU A 125 -7.43 13.54 -4.70
N ASN A 126 -8.58 13.12 -5.22
CA ASN A 126 -9.58 12.30 -4.52
C ASN A 126 -9.72 10.96 -5.24
N ILE A 127 -8.81 10.03 -4.88
CA ILE A 127 -8.71 8.73 -5.53
C ILE A 127 -10.02 7.95 -5.34
N ARG A 128 -10.57 7.48 -6.46
CA ARG A 128 -11.76 6.63 -6.47
C ARG A 128 -11.41 5.23 -5.98
N MET A 129 -12.00 4.86 -4.83
CA MET A 129 -11.82 3.54 -4.21
C MET A 129 -12.93 2.56 -4.55
N THR A 130 -14.08 3.06 -5.03
CA THR A 130 -15.28 2.28 -5.34
C THR A 130 -15.99 2.84 -6.56
N ASP A 131 -16.86 2.06 -7.19
CA ASP A 131 -17.81 2.58 -8.16
C ASP A 131 -18.89 3.38 -7.42
N LEU A 132 -18.86 4.70 -7.57
CA LEU A 132 -19.78 5.62 -6.91
C LEU A 132 -21.22 5.49 -7.40
N ASN A 133 -21.42 4.92 -8.58
CA ASN A 133 -22.75 4.72 -9.19
C ASN A 133 -23.36 3.35 -8.84
N ALA A 134 -22.58 2.44 -8.24
CA ALA A 134 -23.04 1.10 -7.88
C ALA A 134 -23.97 1.10 -6.66
N PHE A 135 -23.96 2.17 -5.85
CA PHE A 135 -24.67 2.23 -4.58
C PHE A 135 -25.61 3.43 -4.50
N GLU A 136 -26.89 3.15 -4.21
CA GLU A 136 -27.93 4.15 -4.00
C GLU A 136 -28.59 3.90 -2.65
N LEU A 137 -28.50 4.88 -1.74
CA LEU A 137 -29.07 4.80 -0.40
C LEU A 137 -30.58 4.54 -0.43
N GLY A 138 -31.03 3.56 0.33
CA GLY A 138 -32.43 3.15 0.40
C GLY A 138 -32.90 2.27 -0.75
N LYS A 139 -32.03 1.98 -1.74
CA LYS A 139 -32.38 1.11 -2.87
C LYS A 139 -31.58 -0.18 -2.87
N ASN A 140 -30.25 -0.13 -2.78
CA ASN A 140 -29.38 -1.31 -2.72
C ASN A 140 -28.33 -1.22 -1.60
N VAL A 141 -28.30 -0.10 -0.85
CA VAL A 141 -27.51 0.10 0.36
C VAL A 141 -28.40 0.73 1.43
N ALA A 142 -28.17 0.36 2.70
CA ALA A 142 -28.94 0.82 3.86
C ALA A 142 -30.45 0.55 3.72
N THR A 143 -30.82 -0.61 3.18
CA THR A 143 -32.23 -1.02 2.93
C THR A 143 -32.86 -1.69 4.15
N THR A 144 -32.06 -2.15 5.12
CA THR A 144 -32.55 -2.83 6.33
C THR A 144 -33.17 -1.78 7.27
N PRO A 145 -34.45 -1.91 7.67
CA PRO A 145 -35.07 -1.06 8.66
C PRO A 145 -34.32 -1.08 9.98
N GLY A 146 -34.27 0.05 10.67
CA GLY A 146 -33.57 0.14 11.95
C GLY A 146 -33.85 1.44 12.66
N LYS A 147 -33.38 1.54 13.90
CA LYS A 147 -33.58 2.71 14.78
C LYS A 147 -32.25 3.09 15.44
N VAL A 148 -32.04 4.38 15.63
CA VAL A 148 -30.99 4.89 16.52
C VAL A 148 -31.43 4.65 17.95
N VAL A 149 -30.76 3.76 18.67
CA VAL A 149 -31.08 3.39 20.05
C VAL A 149 -30.19 4.08 21.08
N PHE A 150 -29.05 4.62 20.64
CA PHE A 150 -28.15 5.39 21.49
C PHE A 150 -27.36 6.39 20.62
N GLN A 151 -27.14 7.59 21.14
CA GLN A 151 -26.39 8.64 20.44
C GLN A 151 -25.54 9.44 21.40
N THR A 152 -24.32 9.75 20.99
CA THR A 152 -23.43 10.75 21.60
C THR A 152 -23.05 11.79 20.55
N GLU A 153 -22.23 12.76 20.91
CA GLU A 153 -21.68 13.75 19.96
C GLU A 153 -20.80 13.08 18.87
N MET A 154 -20.21 11.93 19.16
CA MET A 154 -19.24 11.27 18.29
C MET A 154 -19.73 9.99 17.63
N MET A 155 -20.81 9.37 18.08
CA MET A 155 -21.29 8.11 17.54
C MET A 155 -22.80 7.92 17.69
N GLN A 156 -23.37 7.12 16.78
CA GLN A 156 -24.73 6.63 16.86
C GLN A 156 -24.71 5.09 16.85
N LEU A 157 -25.50 4.47 17.73
CA LEU A 157 -25.73 3.04 17.74
C LEU A 157 -27.05 2.76 17.02
N LEU A 158 -26.96 1.98 15.94
CA LEU A 158 -28.11 1.57 15.14
C LEU A 158 -28.50 0.14 15.51
N GLN A 159 -29.76 -0.06 15.83
CA GLN A 159 -30.37 -1.39 15.98
C GLN A 159 -31.20 -1.68 14.75
N TYR A 160 -30.79 -2.68 13.98
CA TYR A 160 -31.54 -3.14 12.81
C TYR A 160 -32.67 -4.08 13.20
N ASP A 161 -33.79 -3.99 12.50
CA ASP A 161 -34.91 -4.89 12.67
C ASP A 161 -34.53 -6.29 12.10
N PRO A 162 -34.91 -7.39 12.75
CA PRO A 162 -34.59 -8.72 12.25
C PRO A 162 -35.36 -9.02 10.96
N SER A 163 -34.71 -9.73 10.05
CA SER A 163 -35.34 -10.25 8.83
C SER A 163 -35.96 -11.64 9.01
N THR A 164 -35.79 -12.26 10.20
CA THR A 164 -36.29 -13.58 10.56
C THR A 164 -37.23 -13.48 11.74
N PRO A 165 -38.24 -14.42 11.85
CA PRO A 165 -39.16 -14.43 12.98
C PRO A 165 -38.49 -14.66 14.34
N GLU A 166 -37.35 -15.36 14.34
CA GLU A 166 -36.61 -15.70 15.54
C GLU A 166 -35.18 -15.11 15.43
N VAL A 167 -34.66 -14.63 16.55
CA VAL A 167 -33.30 -14.08 16.67
C VAL A 167 -32.58 -14.67 17.87
N PHE A 168 -31.26 -14.68 17.82
CA PHE A 168 -30.46 -15.08 18.97
C PHE A 168 -30.61 -14.07 20.11
N LYS A 169 -30.67 -14.58 21.35
CA LYS A 169 -30.78 -13.78 22.56
C LYS A 169 -29.60 -12.81 22.75
N LYS A 170 -28.42 -13.17 22.27
CA LYS A 170 -27.23 -12.34 22.30
C LYS A 170 -27.07 -11.66 20.94
N PRO A 171 -27.13 -10.32 20.87
CA PRO A 171 -26.87 -9.60 19.62
C PRO A 171 -25.42 -9.72 19.19
N LEU A 172 -25.17 -9.64 17.91
CA LEU A 172 -23.84 -9.42 17.35
C LEU A 172 -23.61 -7.89 17.27
N LEU A 173 -22.53 -7.43 17.87
CA LEU A 173 -22.10 -6.03 17.84
C LEU A 173 -20.90 -5.87 16.88
#